data_f39e6baabcd48a7ddd6f882b501f615b
#
_entry.id   f39e6baabcd48a7ddd6f882b501f615b
#
_cell.length_a   1.000
_cell.length_b   1.000
_cell.length_c   1.000
_cell.angle_alpha   90.00
_cell.angle_beta   90.00
_cell.angle_gamma   90.00
#
_symmetry.space_group_name_H-M   'P 1'
#
loop_
_entity.id
_entity.type
_entity.pdbx_description
1 polymer ?
#
loop_
_entity_poly.entity_id
_entity_poly.type
_entity_poly.pdbx_seq_one_letter_code
_entity_poly.pdbx_strand_id
1 'polypeptide(L)'
;MRSPVLLMVESPMLRAMLALVVLLPVVTLSAQYQKKTLVAHRGASAYAPEHTLSAYKLAIEQGADFVEQDLAITKDGVLICLHDASLERTTNVEELFPGRVSTQTIEGKTRTAWLANDFTLAEIKTLDAGSWFDKKFAGEKVPTFDEAIAAIRGKAGIFPELKTPEIYAGRDIKFEELVAAALDKNGLRGPKADPKTPVILQTFGQSSARRLAEIKIGVPVALLLGSPAGFETAAQIKAWKGIVQGFGPAKQIVLKNPDFVKWAHAEGMTVTPYTFRSADTGTFKDVTAEMDHYLYTLGVDALFTDNPDKFPRK
;
A
#
# COMPACT_ATOMS: atom_id res chain seq x y z
N MET A 1 63.19 -59.96 -23.80
CA MET A 1 62.36 -59.02 -24.54
C MET A 1 61.37 -58.39 -23.55
N ARG A 2 61.59 -57.17 -23.23
CA ARG A 2 60.79 -56.41 -22.22
C ARG A 2 59.96 -55.38 -22.97
N SER A 3 58.61 -55.45 -22.88
CA SER A 3 57.71 -54.45 -23.41
C SER A 3 57.63 -53.25 -22.47
N PRO A 4 57.52 -52.03 -22.98
CA PRO A 4 57.34 -50.83 -22.13
C PRO A 4 55.88 -50.61 -21.77
N VAL A 5 55.64 -50.31 -20.52
CA VAL A 5 54.37 -49.87 -19.92
C VAL A 5 54.18 -48.40 -20.24
N LEU A 6 53.07 -48.06 -20.92
CA LEU A 6 52.68 -46.72 -21.22
C LEU A 6 51.89 -46.15 -20.04
N LEU A 7 52.47 -45.18 -19.33
CA LEU A 7 51.78 -44.38 -18.28
C LEU A 7 50.89 -43.33 -18.92
N MET A 8 49.57 -43.51 -18.78
CA MET A 8 48.60 -42.43 -19.09
C MET A 8 48.58 -41.43 -17.93
N VAL A 9 48.97 -40.21 -18.21
CA VAL A 9 48.81 -39.08 -17.31
C VAL A 9 47.42 -38.50 -17.51
N GLU A 10 46.53 -38.72 -16.53
CA GLU A 10 45.22 -38.03 -16.49
C GLU A 10 45.42 -36.62 -16.00
N SER A 11 45.10 -35.63 -16.81
CA SER A 11 45.06 -34.24 -16.39
C SER A 11 43.70 -33.94 -15.75
N PRO A 12 43.68 -33.38 -14.52
CA PRO A 12 42.43 -32.94 -13.90
C PRO A 12 41.95 -31.65 -14.59
N MET A 13 40.95 -31.71 -15.43
CA MET A 13 40.20 -30.56 -15.88
C MET A 13 39.44 -29.94 -14.69
N LEU A 14 39.97 -28.87 -14.18
CA LEU A 14 39.36 -28.01 -13.19
C LEU A 14 38.10 -27.36 -13.78
N ARG A 15 36.93 -27.90 -13.50
CA ARG A 15 35.64 -27.29 -13.82
C ARG A 15 35.40 -26.12 -12.85
N ALA A 16 35.82 -24.92 -13.23
CA ALA A 16 35.40 -23.70 -12.60
C ALA A 16 33.91 -23.46 -12.91
N MET A 17 33.01 -23.85 -12.05
CA MET A 17 31.62 -23.38 -12.07
C MET A 17 31.62 -21.93 -11.62
N LEU A 18 31.57 -21.00 -12.57
CA LEU A 18 31.26 -19.60 -12.28
C LEU A 18 29.79 -19.53 -11.84
N ALA A 19 29.54 -19.46 -10.54
CA ALA A 19 28.22 -19.14 -10.03
C ALA A 19 27.93 -17.65 -10.36
N LEU A 20 27.15 -17.43 -11.38
CA LEU A 20 26.64 -16.11 -11.73
C LEU A 20 25.65 -15.69 -10.62
N VAL A 21 26.16 -14.96 -9.62
CA VAL A 21 25.31 -14.30 -8.62
C VAL A 21 24.60 -13.15 -9.33
N VAL A 22 23.38 -13.40 -9.80
CA VAL A 22 22.49 -12.35 -10.27
C VAL A 22 22.07 -11.53 -9.06
N LEU A 23 22.79 -10.47 -8.77
CA LEU A 23 22.36 -9.40 -7.84
C LEU A 23 21.16 -8.72 -8.47
N LEU A 24 19.95 -9.16 -8.10
CA LEU A 24 18.75 -8.41 -8.40
C LEU A 24 18.87 -7.06 -7.68
N PRO A 25 18.67 -5.92 -8.38
CA PRO A 25 18.70 -4.63 -7.73
C PRO A 25 17.61 -4.59 -6.66
N VAL A 26 17.99 -4.37 -5.41
CA VAL A 26 17.03 -4.05 -4.34
C VAL A 26 16.47 -2.69 -4.68
N VAL A 27 15.24 -2.65 -5.17
CA VAL A 27 14.53 -1.37 -5.40
C VAL A 27 14.29 -0.75 -4.03
N THR A 28 14.98 0.34 -3.75
CA THR A 28 14.79 1.09 -2.50
C THR A 28 13.62 2.07 -2.68
N LEU A 29 12.84 2.29 -1.62
CA LEU A 29 11.73 3.24 -1.63
C LEU A 29 12.23 4.67 -1.96
N SER A 30 13.43 5.02 -1.51
CA SER A 30 14.10 6.29 -1.84
C SER A 30 14.34 6.50 -3.34
N ALA A 31 14.46 5.42 -4.13
CA ALA A 31 14.58 5.53 -5.59
C ALA A 31 13.26 5.95 -6.25
N GLN A 32 12.12 5.75 -5.60
CA GLN A 32 10.80 6.18 -6.09
C GLN A 32 10.44 7.60 -5.66
N TYR A 33 11.05 8.12 -4.58
CA TYR A 33 10.84 9.49 -4.09
C TYR A 33 12.01 10.39 -4.50
N GLN A 34 12.03 10.84 -5.75
CA GLN A 34 13.05 11.79 -6.23
C GLN A 34 12.81 13.24 -5.75
N LYS A 35 11.64 13.52 -5.19
CA LYS A 35 11.19 14.81 -4.66
C LYS A 35 10.20 14.56 -3.52
N LYS A 36 9.82 15.61 -2.78
CA LYS A 36 8.69 15.50 -1.85
C LYS A 36 7.44 15.05 -2.59
N THR A 37 6.79 13.99 -2.10
CA THR A 37 5.83 13.21 -2.88
C THR A 37 4.42 13.28 -2.27
N LEU A 38 3.45 13.54 -3.15
CA LEU A 38 2.03 13.58 -2.85
C LEU A 38 1.40 12.20 -3.04
N VAL A 39 0.83 11.65 -1.96
CA VAL A 39 -0.03 10.46 -2.01
C VAL A 39 -1.48 10.88 -1.78
N ALA A 40 -2.33 10.70 -2.78
CA ALA A 40 -3.76 11.01 -2.67
C ALA A 40 -4.47 9.89 -1.93
N HIS A 41 -4.87 10.13 -0.68
CA HIS A 41 -5.47 9.18 0.24
C HIS A 41 -6.88 8.77 -0.21
N ARG A 42 -7.05 7.54 -0.66
CA ARG A 42 -8.28 7.01 -1.26
C ARG A 42 -8.74 7.81 -2.49
N GLY A 43 -7.80 8.40 -3.22
CA GLY A 43 -8.04 9.41 -4.25
C GLY A 43 -8.16 10.82 -3.70
N ALA A 44 -8.88 11.70 -4.39
CA ALA A 44 -9.20 13.05 -3.92
C ALA A 44 -10.41 13.02 -2.99
N SER A 45 -10.30 12.30 -1.87
CA SER A 45 -11.42 11.90 -1.00
C SER A 45 -12.09 13.06 -0.24
N ALA A 46 -11.47 14.24 -0.19
CA ALA A 46 -12.16 15.45 0.27
C ALA A 46 -13.21 16.01 -0.71
N TYR A 47 -13.20 15.56 -1.99
CA TYR A 47 -13.97 16.15 -3.08
C TYR A 47 -14.84 15.15 -3.84
N ALA A 48 -14.54 13.87 -3.72
CA ALA A 48 -15.24 12.76 -4.38
C ALA A 48 -15.31 11.54 -3.45
N PRO A 49 -16.28 10.62 -3.60
CA PRO A 49 -16.42 9.47 -2.73
C PRO A 49 -15.16 8.60 -2.78
N GLU A 50 -14.61 8.31 -1.59
CA GLU A 50 -13.38 7.55 -1.44
C GLU A 50 -13.41 6.24 -2.25
N HIS A 51 -12.26 5.85 -2.79
CA HIS A 51 -12.07 4.61 -3.54
C HIS A 51 -12.96 4.43 -4.78
N THR A 52 -13.59 5.50 -5.30
CA THR A 52 -14.25 5.45 -6.61
C THR A 52 -13.30 5.82 -7.73
N LEU A 53 -13.64 5.43 -8.96
CA LEU A 53 -12.85 5.83 -10.14
C LEU A 53 -12.88 7.35 -10.35
N SER A 54 -13.95 8.03 -9.94
CA SER A 54 -14.04 9.49 -9.95
C SER A 54 -13.04 10.13 -9.00
N ALA A 55 -12.91 9.61 -7.78
CA ALA A 55 -11.91 10.11 -6.81
C ALA A 55 -10.47 9.93 -7.31
N TYR A 56 -10.17 8.79 -7.97
CA TYR A 56 -8.84 8.52 -8.53
C TYR A 56 -8.50 9.43 -9.70
N LYS A 57 -9.46 9.64 -10.63
CA LYS A 57 -9.27 10.55 -11.75
C LYS A 57 -9.04 11.99 -11.28
N LEU A 58 -9.86 12.46 -10.34
CA LEU A 58 -9.72 13.80 -9.77
C LEU A 58 -8.36 13.97 -9.05
N ALA A 59 -7.88 12.95 -8.31
CA ALA A 59 -6.57 12.99 -7.68
C ALA A 59 -5.44 13.17 -8.70
N ILE A 60 -5.50 12.48 -9.84
CA ILE A 60 -4.54 12.62 -10.93
C ILE A 60 -4.61 14.03 -11.53
N GLU A 61 -5.81 14.58 -11.78
CA GLU A 61 -6.02 15.93 -12.28
C GLU A 61 -5.46 16.99 -11.31
N GLN A 62 -5.54 16.73 -10.00
CA GLN A 62 -4.94 17.56 -8.95
C GLN A 62 -3.44 17.31 -8.74
N GLY A 63 -2.80 16.49 -9.58
CA GLY A 63 -1.37 16.30 -9.63
C GLY A 63 -0.82 15.28 -8.62
N ALA A 64 -1.60 14.27 -8.22
CA ALA A 64 -1.12 13.18 -7.37
C ALA A 64 0.09 12.47 -8.00
N ASP A 65 1.15 12.29 -7.22
CA ASP A 65 2.30 11.46 -7.62
C ASP A 65 1.97 9.97 -7.44
N PHE A 66 1.23 9.65 -6.38
CA PHE A 66 0.64 8.32 -6.11
C PHE A 66 -0.83 8.47 -5.74
N VAL A 67 -1.63 7.49 -6.15
CA VAL A 67 -3.00 7.32 -5.68
C VAL A 67 -3.04 6.11 -4.76
N GLU A 68 -3.62 6.26 -3.60
CA GLU A 68 -3.71 5.19 -2.61
C GLU A 68 -5.00 4.39 -2.76
N GLN A 69 -4.93 3.09 -2.48
CA GLN A 69 -6.05 2.16 -2.43
C GLN A 69 -5.98 1.33 -1.14
N ASP A 70 -7.11 1.18 -0.43
CA ASP A 70 -7.28 0.14 0.57
C ASP A 70 -7.84 -1.12 -0.10
N LEU A 71 -7.20 -2.27 0.06
CA LEU A 71 -7.63 -3.51 -0.57
C LEU A 71 -8.44 -4.36 0.40
N ALA A 72 -9.60 -4.81 -0.07
CA ALA A 72 -10.42 -5.83 0.55
C ALA A 72 -10.64 -6.99 -0.44
N ILE A 73 -11.14 -8.14 0.05
CA ILE A 73 -11.31 -9.35 -0.74
C ILE A 73 -12.78 -9.76 -0.71
N THR A 74 -13.38 -10.01 -1.88
CA THR A 74 -14.73 -10.52 -2.02
C THR A 74 -14.83 -12.01 -1.67
N LYS A 75 -16.05 -12.55 -1.53
CA LYS A 75 -16.31 -13.97 -1.29
C LYS A 75 -15.69 -14.88 -2.35
N ASP A 76 -15.68 -14.44 -3.59
CA ASP A 76 -15.13 -15.15 -4.74
C ASP A 76 -13.65 -14.80 -5.03
N GLY A 77 -12.96 -14.18 -4.05
CA GLY A 77 -11.50 -14.00 -4.06
C GLY A 77 -11.01 -12.83 -4.93
N VAL A 78 -11.86 -11.89 -5.28
CA VAL A 78 -11.47 -10.71 -6.09
C VAL A 78 -11.03 -9.56 -5.18
N LEU A 79 -9.91 -8.92 -5.51
CA LEU A 79 -9.43 -7.71 -4.84
C LEU A 79 -10.28 -6.51 -5.28
N ILE A 80 -10.84 -5.79 -4.30
CA ILE A 80 -11.62 -4.56 -4.48
C ILE A 80 -11.00 -3.42 -3.68
N CYS A 81 -11.32 -2.17 -4.05
CA CYS A 81 -10.88 -0.99 -3.31
C CYS A 81 -11.97 -0.57 -2.31
N LEU A 82 -11.71 -0.81 -1.02
CA LEU A 82 -12.64 -0.55 0.07
C LEU A 82 -11.87 -0.43 1.39
N HIS A 83 -12.08 0.67 2.14
CA HIS A 83 -11.34 0.90 3.39
C HIS A 83 -11.77 -0.03 4.52
N ASP A 84 -13.06 -0.13 4.78
CA ASP A 84 -13.58 -0.95 5.87
C ASP A 84 -13.68 -2.42 5.43
N ALA A 85 -13.61 -3.35 6.36
CA ALA A 85 -13.88 -4.75 6.06
C ALA A 85 -15.37 -4.98 5.67
N SER A 86 -16.21 -3.97 5.87
CA SER A 86 -17.66 -4.01 5.66
C SER A 86 -18.13 -2.89 4.72
N LEU A 87 -19.29 -3.09 4.10
CA LEU A 87 -19.81 -2.32 2.97
C LEU A 87 -20.71 -1.13 3.37
N GLU A 88 -21.30 -1.15 4.58
CA GLU A 88 -22.40 -0.26 4.96
C GLU A 88 -22.03 1.24 5.01
N ARG A 89 -20.79 1.60 5.33
CA ARG A 89 -20.42 3.01 5.47
C ARG A 89 -20.40 3.77 4.13
N THR A 90 -20.02 3.08 3.07
CA THR A 90 -19.76 3.73 1.76
C THR A 90 -20.60 3.15 0.63
N THR A 91 -21.61 2.32 0.95
CA THR A 91 -22.54 1.77 -0.05
C THR A 91 -23.97 1.69 0.50
N ASN A 92 -24.92 1.42 -0.38
CA ASN A 92 -26.31 1.17 -0.01
C ASN A 92 -26.61 -0.32 0.24
N VAL A 93 -25.65 -1.08 0.78
CA VAL A 93 -25.79 -2.54 1.01
C VAL A 93 -26.94 -2.88 1.92
N GLU A 94 -27.19 -2.06 2.95
CA GLU A 94 -28.30 -2.24 3.90
C GLU A 94 -29.66 -2.22 3.20
N GLU A 95 -29.80 -1.38 2.17
CA GLU A 95 -31.01 -1.25 1.37
C GLU A 95 -31.22 -2.47 0.45
N LEU A 96 -30.16 -2.88 -0.27
CA LEU A 96 -30.26 -3.96 -1.26
C LEU A 96 -30.20 -5.37 -0.65
N PHE A 97 -29.50 -5.52 0.49
CA PHE A 97 -29.29 -6.82 1.15
C PHE A 97 -29.56 -6.77 2.66
N PRO A 98 -30.76 -6.32 3.12
CA PRO A 98 -31.01 -6.05 4.55
C PRO A 98 -30.89 -7.28 5.45
N GLY A 99 -31.09 -8.48 4.92
CA GLY A 99 -30.99 -9.74 5.67
C GLY A 99 -29.62 -10.42 5.63
N ARG A 100 -28.62 -9.86 4.92
CA ARG A 100 -27.32 -10.51 4.72
C ARG A 100 -26.23 -9.99 5.66
N VAL A 101 -26.56 -9.86 6.94
CA VAL A 101 -25.62 -9.40 7.96
C VAL A 101 -24.90 -10.57 8.62
N SER A 102 -23.65 -10.35 8.99
CA SER A 102 -22.84 -11.25 9.81
C SER A 102 -22.52 -10.60 11.14
N THR A 103 -22.53 -11.40 12.22
CA THR A 103 -22.04 -10.94 13.53
C THR A 103 -20.54 -11.22 13.61
N GLN A 104 -19.76 -10.18 13.82
CA GLN A 104 -18.29 -10.26 13.83
C GLN A 104 -17.71 -9.51 15.01
N THR A 105 -16.55 -9.97 15.49
CA THR A 105 -15.73 -9.20 16.40
C THR A 105 -14.64 -8.52 15.59
N ILE A 106 -14.74 -7.18 15.42
CA ILE A 106 -13.77 -6.35 14.72
C ILE A 106 -13.16 -5.41 15.74
N GLU A 107 -11.83 -5.40 15.85
CA GLU A 107 -11.07 -4.59 16.82
C GLU A 107 -11.58 -4.80 18.28
N GLY A 108 -11.88 -6.05 18.65
CA GLY A 108 -12.35 -6.42 19.98
C GLY A 108 -13.80 -6.05 20.31
N LYS A 109 -14.56 -5.50 19.35
CA LYS A 109 -15.99 -5.17 19.51
C LYS A 109 -16.84 -6.08 18.64
N THR A 110 -17.81 -6.77 19.25
CA THR A 110 -18.81 -7.54 18.52
C THR A 110 -19.85 -6.60 17.94
N ARG A 111 -20.03 -6.64 16.62
CA ARG A 111 -21.02 -5.87 15.89
C ARG A 111 -21.59 -6.64 14.70
N THR A 112 -22.76 -6.24 14.26
CA THR A 112 -23.39 -6.74 13.03
C THR A 112 -22.88 -5.90 11.88
N ALA A 113 -22.47 -6.52 10.77
CA ALA A 113 -21.86 -5.85 9.64
C ALA A 113 -22.13 -6.61 8.32
N TRP A 114 -22.11 -5.91 7.20
CA TRP A 114 -22.15 -6.48 5.84
C TRP A 114 -20.72 -6.64 5.34
N LEU A 115 -20.05 -7.73 5.73
CA LEU A 115 -18.65 -7.93 5.38
C LEU A 115 -18.46 -8.13 3.88
N ALA A 116 -17.52 -7.41 3.28
CA ALA A 116 -17.21 -7.52 1.86
C ALA A 116 -16.89 -8.97 1.44
N ASN A 117 -16.24 -9.73 2.31
CA ASN A 117 -15.89 -11.14 2.07
C ASN A 117 -17.07 -12.14 2.20
N ASP A 118 -18.28 -11.67 2.49
CA ASP A 118 -19.51 -12.48 2.44
C ASP A 118 -20.30 -12.26 1.13
N PHE A 119 -19.85 -11.32 0.28
CA PHE A 119 -20.47 -10.96 -1.00
C PHE A 119 -19.54 -11.26 -2.17
N THR A 120 -20.13 -11.79 -3.25
CA THR A 120 -19.42 -11.96 -4.53
C THR A 120 -19.17 -10.60 -5.19
N LEU A 121 -18.22 -10.53 -6.11
CA LEU A 121 -18.00 -9.32 -6.92
C LEU A 121 -19.28 -8.89 -7.65
N ALA A 122 -20.03 -9.84 -8.20
CA ALA A 122 -21.26 -9.54 -8.94
C ALA A 122 -22.30 -8.83 -8.04
N GLU A 123 -22.44 -9.25 -6.79
CA GLU A 123 -23.32 -8.60 -5.81
C GLU A 123 -22.81 -7.20 -5.43
N ILE A 124 -21.51 -7.05 -5.15
CA ILE A 124 -20.89 -5.76 -4.80
C ILE A 124 -21.04 -4.77 -5.95
N LYS A 125 -20.92 -5.21 -7.20
CA LYS A 125 -21.11 -4.34 -8.39
C LYS A 125 -22.56 -3.83 -8.57
N THR A 126 -23.55 -4.38 -7.88
CA THR A 126 -24.91 -3.81 -7.87
C THR A 126 -25.01 -2.57 -6.99
N LEU A 127 -24.17 -2.44 -5.95
CA LEU A 127 -24.23 -1.37 -4.97
C LEU A 127 -23.94 0.02 -5.58
N ASP A 128 -24.50 1.04 -4.94
CA ASP A 128 -24.14 2.43 -5.15
C ASP A 128 -23.06 2.81 -4.10
N ALA A 129 -21.91 3.24 -4.57
CA ALA A 129 -20.77 3.66 -3.73
C ALA A 129 -20.52 5.17 -3.77
N GLY A 130 -21.43 5.96 -4.35
CA GLY A 130 -21.25 7.39 -4.52
C GLY A 130 -22.25 8.26 -3.79
N SER A 131 -23.52 7.87 -3.72
CA SER A 131 -24.61 8.68 -3.19
C SER A 131 -24.47 9.03 -1.69
N TRP A 132 -23.75 8.25 -0.92
CA TRP A 132 -23.45 8.52 0.49
C TRP A 132 -22.63 9.80 0.68
N PHE A 133 -21.78 10.12 -0.31
CA PHE A 133 -20.94 11.30 -0.31
C PHE A 133 -21.70 12.53 -0.83
N ASP A 134 -22.27 12.42 -2.03
CA ASP A 134 -23.09 13.45 -2.67
C ASP A 134 -23.92 12.80 -3.77
N LYS A 135 -25.19 13.20 -3.93
CA LYS A 135 -26.13 12.68 -4.95
C LYS A 135 -25.61 12.80 -6.39
N LYS A 136 -24.72 13.76 -6.68
CA LYS A 136 -24.10 13.89 -8.01
C LYS A 136 -23.22 12.70 -8.39
N PHE A 137 -22.79 11.88 -7.43
CA PHE A 137 -22.00 10.67 -7.62
C PHE A 137 -22.87 9.40 -7.61
N ALA A 138 -24.20 9.53 -7.64
CA ALA A 138 -25.09 8.38 -7.68
C ALA A 138 -24.72 7.42 -8.82
N GLY A 139 -24.66 6.13 -8.51
CA GLY A 139 -24.30 5.09 -9.48
C GLY A 139 -22.81 4.75 -9.57
N GLU A 140 -21.90 5.50 -8.89
CA GLU A 140 -20.50 5.08 -8.74
C GLU A 140 -20.44 3.69 -8.12
N LYS A 141 -19.45 2.91 -8.51
CA LYS A 141 -19.29 1.52 -8.08
C LYS A 141 -18.01 1.33 -7.25
N VAL A 142 -18.03 0.34 -6.36
CA VAL A 142 -16.79 -0.16 -5.74
C VAL A 142 -15.90 -0.73 -6.85
N PRO A 143 -14.70 -0.18 -7.10
CA PRO A 143 -13.81 -0.69 -8.14
C PRO A 143 -13.14 -1.99 -7.68
N THR A 144 -12.85 -2.86 -8.64
CA THR A 144 -11.81 -3.87 -8.44
C THR A 144 -10.44 -3.21 -8.45
N PHE A 145 -9.44 -3.89 -7.89
CA PHE A 145 -8.06 -3.41 -7.95
C PHE A 145 -7.55 -3.29 -9.40
N ASP A 146 -7.96 -4.21 -10.28
CA ASP A 146 -7.64 -4.14 -11.71
C ASP A 146 -8.23 -2.88 -12.39
N GLU A 147 -9.48 -2.51 -12.05
CA GLU A 147 -10.11 -1.28 -12.56
C GLU A 147 -9.40 -0.02 -12.04
N ALA A 148 -9.00 -0.02 -10.76
CA ALA A 148 -8.20 1.06 -10.18
C ALA A 148 -6.84 1.20 -10.88
N ILE A 149 -6.12 0.10 -11.07
CA ILE A 149 -4.85 0.08 -11.81
C ILE A 149 -5.06 0.63 -13.23
N ALA A 150 -6.09 0.18 -13.95
CA ALA A 150 -6.34 0.64 -15.31
C ALA A 150 -6.63 2.16 -15.39
N ALA A 151 -7.32 2.72 -14.40
CA ALA A 151 -7.62 4.15 -14.35
C ALA A 151 -6.37 5.02 -14.07
N ILE A 152 -5.40 4.51 -13.29
CA ILE A 152 -4.23 5.23 -12.81
C ILE A 152 -3.02 5.02 -13.73
N ARG A 153 -2.94 3.86 -14.40
CA ARG A 153 -1.79 3.41 -15.20
C ARG A 153 -1.23 4.50 -16.12
N GLY A 154 0.09 4.70 -16.05
CA GLY A 154 0.85 5.64 -16.86
C GLY A 154 0.68 7.11 -16.49
N LYS A 155 -0.12 7.42 -15.43
CA LYS A 155 -0.44 8.78 -14.99
C LYS A 155 0.08 9.07 -13.59
N ALA A 156 0.04 8.09 -12.70
CA ALA A 156 0.54 8.16 -11.33
C ALA A 156 0.99 6.78 -10.86
N GLY A 157 1.72 6.72 -9.73
CA GLY A 157 1.97 5.49 -9.01
C GLY A 157 0.75 5.01 -8.24
N ILE A 158 0.79 3.76 -7.74
CA ILE A 158 -0.23 3.20 -6.86
C ILE A 158 0.38 2.86 -5.51
N PHE A 159 -0.41 3.03 -4.43
CA PHE A 159 0.06 2.80 -3.06
C PHE A 159 -0.94 1.91 -2.29
N PRO A 160 -1.17 0.65 -2.73
CA PRO A 160 -2.20 -0.20 -2.14
C PRO A 160 -1.85 -0.67 -0.72
N GLU A 161 -2.84 -0.59 0.17
CA GLU A 161 -2.81 -1.16 1.52
C GLU A 161 -3.42 -2.57 1.54
N LEU A 162 -2.70 -3.52 2.12
CA LEU A 162 -3.29 -4.80 2.54
C LEU A 162 -4.03 -4.56 3.86
N LYS A 163 -5.34 -4.36 3.76
CA LYS A 163 -6.21 -3.95 4.88
C LYS A 163 -6.59 -5.14 5.75
N THR A 164 -6.42 -5.01 7.07
CA THR A 164 -6.83 -6.04 8.05
C THR A 164 -6.51 -7.49 7.63
N PRO A 165 -5.23 -7.82 7.30
CA PRO A 165 -4.87 -9.13 6.76
C PRO A 165 -5.22 -10.31 7.69
N GLU A 166 -5.34 -10.06 8.99
CA GLU A 166 -5.73 -11.05 10.00
C GLU A 166 -7.15 -11.62 9.81
N ILE A 167 -8.07 -10.82 9.26
CA ILE A 167 -9.45 -11.28 8.95
C ILE A 167 -9.40 -12.37 7.87
N TYR A 168 -8.56 -12.17 6.86
CA TYR A 168 -8.43 -13.08 5.73
C TYR A 168 -7.62 -14.32 6.10
N ALA A 169 -6.57 -14.15 6.92
CA ALA A 169 -5.81 -15.29 7.46
C ALA A 169 -6.70 -16.25 8.25
N GLY A 170 -7.65 -15.72 9.03
CA GLY A 170 -8.67 -16.54 9.74
C GLY A 170 -9.62 -17.29 8.81
N ARG A 171 -9.64 -16.97 7.51
CA ARG A 171 -10.44 -17.65 6.48
C ARG A 171 -9.58 -18.47 5.49
N ASP A 172 -8.32 -18.72 5.81
CA ASP A 172 -7.31 -19.39 4.95
C ASP A 172 -7.10 -18.70 3.59
N ILE A 173 -7.27 -17.38 3.55
CA ILE A 173 -7.02 -16.57 2.36
C ILE A 173 -5.62 -15.98 2.44
N LYS A 174 -4.80 -16.23 1.43
CA LYS A 174 -3.41 -15.75 1.30
C LYS A 174 -3.42 -14.39 0.63
N PHE A 175 -3.63 -13.33 1.41
CA PHE A 175 -3.79 -11.97 0.90
C PHE A 175 -2.55 -11.48 0.13
N GLU A 176 -1.37 -11.70 0.70
CA GLU A 176 -0.10 -11.27 0.14
C GLU A 176 0.15 -11.91 -1.24
N GLU A 177 -0.17 -13.19 -1.39
CA GLU A 177 -0.05 -13.91 -2.65
C GLU A 177 -1.08 -13.44 -3.68
N LEU A 178 -2.31 -13.10 -3.27
CA LEU A 178 -3.31 -12.51 -4.17
C LEU A 178 -2.86 -11.16 -4.70
N VAL A 179 -2.30 -10.30 -3.84
CA VAL A 179 -1.74 -9.01 -4.27
C VAL A 179 -0.55 -9.22 -5.21
N ALA A 180 0.35 -10.16 -4.89
CA ALA A 180 1.47 -10.50 -5.77
C ALA A 180 0.99 -10.93 -7.16
N ALA A 181 -0.01 -11.81 -7.23
CA ALA A 181 -0.59 -12.28 -8.49
C ALA A 181 -1.26 -11.16 -9.28
N ALA A 182 -1.96 -10.24 -8.60
CA ALA A 182 -2.57 -9.08 -9.24
C ALA A 182 -1.51 -8.12 -9.83
N LEU A 183 -0.40 -7.89 -9.12
CA LEU A 183 0.71 -7.08 -9.63
C LEU A 183 1.38 -7.76 -10.84
N ASP A 184 1.59 -9.08 -10.81
CA ASP A 184 2.13 -9.84 -11.96
C ASP A 184 1.22 -9.76 -13.16
N LYS A 185 -0.07 -10.05 -12.98
CA LYS A 185 -1.10 -9.96 -14.02
C LYS A 185 -1.10 -8.61 -14.72
N ASN A 186 -0.88 -7.54 -13.96
CA ASN A 186 -0.86 -6.18 -14.46
C ASN A 186 0.53 -5.69 -14.92
N GLY A 187 1.58 -6.51 -14.86
CA GLY A 187 2.94 -6.11 -15.24
C GLY A 187 3.50 -4.98 -14.39
N LEU A 188 3.22 -4.97 -13.09
CA LEU A 188 3.59 -3.92 -12.14
C LEU A 188 4.69 -4.34 -11.15
N ARG A 189 5.23 -5.55 -11.28
CA ARG A 189 6.40 -5.99 -10.53
C ARG A 189 7.40 -6.74 -11.40
N GLY A 190 8.64 -6.89 -10.90
CA GLY A 190 9.73 -7.55 -11.61
C GLY A 190 10.47 -6.62 -12.59
N PRO A 191 11.44 -7.17 -13.36
CA PRO A 191 12.36 -6.39 -14.20
C PRO A 191 11.70 -5.62 -15.35
N LYS A 192 10.48 -5.99 -15.71
CA LYS A 192 9.71 -5.37 -16.81
C LYS A 192 8.51 -4.57 -16.30
N ALA A 193 8.49 -4.25 -14.99
CA ALA A 193 7.42 -3.43 -14.43
C ALA A 193 7.32 -2.07 -15.13
N ASP A 194 6.10 -1.59 -15.32
CA ASP A 194 5.83 -0.29 -15.95
C ASP A 194 6.42 0.84 -15.07
N PRO A 195 7.48 1.54 -15.52
CA PRO A 195 8.11 2.59 -14.71
C PRO A 195 7.24 3.84 -14.54
N LYS A 196 6.18 3.99 -15.35
CA LYS A 196 5.23 5.11 -15.24
C LYS A 196 4.11 4.85 -14.22
N THR A 197 4.05 3.63 -13.69
CA THR A 197 3.09 3.24 -12.65
C THR A 197 3.84 2.53 -11.51
N PRO A 198 4.73 3.26 -10.79
CA PRO A 198 5.45 2.67 -9.67
C PRO A 198 4.49 2.20 -8.57
N VAL A 199 4.88 1.13 -7.88
CA VAL A 199 4.09 0.52 -6.81
C VAL A 199 4.82 0.61 -5.48
N ILE A 200 4.11 1.02 -4.43
CA ILE A 200 4.54 0.90 -3.04
C ILE A 200 3.40 0.20 -2.30
N LEU A 201 3.66 -0.94 -1.68
CA LEU A 201 2.68 -1.61 -0.81
C LEU A 201 2.73 -1.06 0.60
N GLN A 202 1.61 -1.14 1.31
CA GLN A 202 1.58 -0.78 2.74
C GLN A 202 0.66 -1.72 3.53
N THR A 203 0.88 -1.82 4.84
CA THR A 203 0.04 -2.57 5.75
C THR A 203 0.31 -2.16 7.21
N PHE A 204 -0.70 -2.25 8.08
CA PHE A 204 -0.53 -2.19 9.54
C PHE A 204 -0.07 -3.53 10.11
N GLY A 205 -0.32 -4.64 9.39
CA GLY A 205 0.00 -5.98 9.82
C GLY A 205 1.51 -6.27 9.81
N GLN A 206 2.14 -6.34 10.98
CA GLN A 206 3.57 -6.66 11.07
C GLN A 206 3.89 -8.06 10.51
N SER A 207 3.00 -9.04 10.70
CA SER A 207 3.10 -10.38 10.12
C SER A 207 2.99 -10.34 8.60
N SER A 208 2.05 -9.55 8.07
CA SER A 208 1.87 -9.34 6.63
C SER A 208 3.09 -8.68 6.00
N ALA A 209 3.67 -7.64 6.63
CA ALA A 209 4.91 -7.02 6.16
C ALA A 209 6.07 -8.04 6.09
N ARG A 210 6.23 -8.90 7.10
CA ARG A 210 7.22 -9.99 7.08
C ARG A 210 6.91 -11.01 5.99
N ARG A 211 5.64 -11.38 5.81
CA ARG A 211 5.23 -12.31 4.74
C ARG A 211 5.55 -11.77 3.35
N LEU A 212 5.30 -10.47 3.10
CA LEU A 212 5.68 -9.81 1.85
C LEU A 212 7.20 -9.86 1.60
N ALA A 213 8.01 -9.71 2.64
CA ALA A 213 9.47 -9.86 2.54
C ALA A 213 9.88 -11.32 2.26
N GLU A 214 9.28 -12.31 2.94
CA GLU A 214 9.53 -13.74 2.75
C GLU A 214 9.25 -14.21 1.32
N ILE A 215 8.09 -13.81 0.74
CA ILE A 215 7.72 -14.14 -0.64
C ILE A 215 8.48 -13.30 -1.68
N LYS A 216 9.37 -12.40 -1.22
CA LYS A 216 10.17 -11.51 -2.09
C LYS A 216 9.27 -10.75 -3.06
N ILE A 217 8.33 -9.99 -2.52
CA ILE A 217 7.30 -9.30 -3.31
C ILE A 217 7.85 -8.46 -4.47
N GLY A 218 9.08 -7.97 -4.37
CA GLY A 218 9.78 -7.29 -5.48
C GLY A 218 9.37 -5.83 -5.72
N VAL A 219 8.51 -5.27 -4.86
CA VAL A 219 8.19 -3.85 -4.79
C VAL A 219 8.41 -3.35 -3.36
N PRO A 220 8.66 -2.04 -3.14
CA PRO A 220 8.81 -1.48 -1.81
C PRO A 220 7.57 -1.70 -0.93
N VAL A 221 7.80 -1.89 0.36
CA VAL A 221 6.77 -2.05 1.39
C VAL A 221 6.96 -0.99 2.47
N ALA A 222 5.90 -0.31 2.88
CA ALA A 222 5.84 0.58 4.02
C ALA A 222 5.03 -0.05 5.16
N LEU A 223 5.56 -0.02 6.40
CA LEU A 223 4.82 -0.43 7.58
C LEU A 223 4.06 0.77 8.16
N LEU A 224 2.74 0.65 8.26
CA LEU A 224 1.88 1.67 8.85
C LEU A 224 1.89 1.57 10.37
N LEU A 225 1.90 2.74 11.05
CA LEU A 225 1.97 2.83 12.50
C LEU A 225 0.84 3.71 13.03
N GLY A 226 -0.14 3.10 13.70
CA GLY A 226 -1.22 3.82 14.42
C GLY A 226 -0.82 4.25 15.82
N SER A 227 0.24 3.64 16.37
CA SER A 227 0.79 3.90 17.71
C SER A 227 2.31 3.95 17.64
N PRO A 228 2.99 4.75 18.50
CA PRO A 228 4.45 4.71 18.61
C PRO A 228 4.98 3.45 19.30
N ALA A 229 4.13 2.65 19.96
CA ALA A 229 4.54 1.48 20.74
C ALA A 229 5.41 0.49 19.93
N GLY A 230 6.62 0.25 20.39
CA GLY A 230 7.60 -0.59 19.70
C GLY A 230 8.40 0.13 18.60
N PHE A 231 8.26 1.47 18.48
CA PHE A 231 8.94 2.31 17.49
C PHE A 231 9.48 3.62 18.11
N GLU A 232 9.76 3.63 19.41
CA GLU A 232 10.17 4.80 20.18
C GLU A 232 11.69 5.04 20.16
N THR A 233 12.48 4.13 19.59
CA THR A 233 13.96 4.20 19.58
C THR A 233 14.54 3.86 18.22
N ALA A 234 15.75 4.36 17.95
CA ALA A 234 16.51 4.03 16.73
C ALA A 234 16.73 2.51 16.56
N ALA A 235 16.94 1.78 17.65
CA ALA A 235 17.15 0.33 17.61
C ALA A 235 15.90 -0.42 17.15
N GLN A 236 14.71 0.01 17.59
CA GLN A 236 13.42 -0.57 17.17
C GLN A 236 13.14 -0.30 15.69
N ILE A 237 13.44 0.91 15.21
CA ILE A 237 13.36 1.25 13.78
C ILE A 237 14.32 0.39 12.96
N LYS A 238 15.58 0.29 13.39
CA LYS A 238 16.61 -0.52 12.72
C LYS A 238 16.23 -2.00 12.60
N ALA A 239 15.48 -2.56 13.54
CA ALA A 239 15.04 -3.96 13.52
C ALA A 239 14.17 -4.31 12.30
N TRP A 240 13.62 -3.31 11.57
CA TRP A 240 12.83 -3.47 10.35
C TRP A 240 13.65 -3.37 9.06
N LYS A 241 14.96 -3.08 9.17
CA LYS A 241 15.85 -3.01 8.00
C LYS A 241 15.85 -4.34 7.24
N GLY A 242 15.63 -4.27 5.93
CA GLY A 242 15.54 -5.44 5.06
C GLY A 242 14.17 -6.14 5.06
N ILE A 243 13.25 -5.75 5.95
CA ILE A 243 11.87 -6.23 5.96
C ILE A 243 10.98 -5.23 5.23
N VAL A 244 11.10 -3.93 5.58
CA VAL A 244 10.38 -2.85 4.92
C VAL A 244 11.34 -1.79 4.40
N GLN A 245 10.88 -0.96 3.45
CA GLN A 245 11.66 0.13 2.86
C GLN A 245 11.21 1.50 3.38
N GLY A 246 10.14 1.55 4.17
CA GLY A 246 9.65 2.78 4.77
C GLY A 246 8.62 2.55 5.87
N PHE A 247 8.23 3.65 6.49
CA PHE A 247 7.19 3.72 7.50
C PHE A 247 6.12 4.74 7.11
N GLY A 248 4.85 4.39 7.37
CA GLY A 248 3.70 5.30 7.32
C GLY A 248 3.16 5.54 8.73
N PRO A 249 3.74 6.41 9.53
CA PRO A 249 3.24 6.71 10.87
C PRO A 249 2.03 7.63 10.84
N ALA A 250 1.12 7.50 11.82
CA ALA A 250 0.15 8.55 12.10
C ALA A 250 0.90 9.89 12.30
N LYS A 251 0.43 10.99 11.70
CA LYS A 251 1.12 12.28 11.71
C LYS A 251 1.55 12.74 13.10
N GLN A 252 0.74 12.45 14.13
CA GLN A 252 1.04 12.80 15.52
C GLN A 252 2.28 12.10 16.10
N ILE A 253 2.64 10.93 15.58
CA ILE A 253 3.87 10.20 16.00
C ILE A 253 5.09 11.03 15.61
N VAL A 254 5.15 11.50 14.37
CA VAL A 254 6.25 12.33 13.85
C VAL A 254 6.29 13.69 14.55
N LEU A 255 5.12 14.30 14.75
CA LEU A 255 5.05 15.61 15.41
C LEU A 255 5.57 15.57 16.85
N LYS A 256 5.24 14.49 17.60
CA LYS A 256 5.68 14.31 18.99
C LYS A 256 7.14 13.85 19.10
N ASN A 257 7.63 13.13 18.09
CA ASN A 257 9.01 12.62 18.06
C ASN A 257 9.64 12.82 16.67
N PRO A 258 10.16 14.02 16.36
CA PRO A 258 10.81 14.30 15.07
C PRO A 258 12.06 13.44 14.80
N ASP A 259 12.70 12.90 15.83
CA ASP A 259 13.86 12.02 15.66
C ASP A 259 13.50 10.68 14.96
N PHE A 260 12.21 10.30 14.95
CA PHE A 260 11.71 9.16 14.18
C PHE A 260 12.15 9.24 12.70
N VAL A 261 12.03 10.41 12.08
CA VAL A 261 12.44 10.63 10.68
C VAL A 261 13.95 10.42 10.51
N LYS A 262 14.76 10.96 11.42
CA LYS A 262 16.22 10.79 11.39
C LYS A 262 16.62 9.33 11.55
N TRP A 263 15.97 8.59 12.46
CA TRP A 263 16.23 7.17 12.67
C TRP A 263 15.90 6.32 11.45
N ALA A 264 14.76 6.58 10.81
CA ALA A 264 14.37 5.90 9.58
C ALA A 264 15.36 6.19 8.44
N HIS A 265 15.71 7.46 8.23
CA HIS A 265 16.67 7.88 7.20
C HIS A 265 18.07 7.29 7.42
N ALA A 266 18.55 7.17 8.68
CA ALA A 266 19.83 6.56 8.99
C ALA A 266 19.92 5.09 8.54
N GLU A 267 18.78 4.41 8.44
CA GLU A 267 18.70 3.03 7.95
C GLU A 267 18.28 2.94 6.45
N GLY A 268 18.18 4.08 5.77
CA GLY A 268 17.78 4.18 4.34
C GLY A 268 16.30 3.94 4.11
N MET A 269 15.46 4.09 5.13
CA MET A 269 14.00 3.94 5.06
C MET A 269 13.32 5.30 4.97
N THR A 270 12.23 5.40 4.18
CA THR A 270 11.44 6.62 4.02
C THR A 270 10.35 6.75 5.06
N VAL A 271 9.83 7.97 5.23
CA VAL A 271 8.74 8.28 6.16
C VAL A 271 7.62 9.00 5.42
N THR A 272 6.42 8.40 5.41
CA THR A 272 5.22 8.88 4.71
C THR A 272 4.03 8.94 5.69
N PRO A 273 3.90 10.00 6.50
CA PRO A 273 2.84 10.08 7.50
C PRO A 273 1.45 10.26 6.89
N TYR A 274 0.42 9.86 7.66
CA TYR A 274 -1.01 9.96 7.33
C TYR A 274 -1.82 10.57 8.50
N THR A 275 -2.98 11.15 8.32
CA THR A 275 -3.60 11.65 7.09
C THR A 275 -3.79 13.15 7.24
N PHE A 276 -3.38 13.89 6.23
CA PHE A 276 -3.53 15.35 6.17
C PHE A 276 -4.85 15.69 5.49
N ARG A 277 -5.67 16.51 6.17
CA ARG A 277 -7.00 16.88 5.68
C ARG A 277 -7.41 18.26 6.14
N SER A 278 -8.09 18.99 5.28
CA SER A 278 -8.56 20.36 5.60
C SER A 278 -9.54 20.42 6.78
N ALA A 279 -10.21 19.30 7.08
CA ALA A 279 -11.13 19.19 8.21
C ALA A 279 -10.44 19.00 9.57
N ASP A 280 -9.13 18.65 9.59
CA ASP A 280 -8.36 18.42 10.82
C ASP A 280 -6.89 18.82 10.60
N THR A 281 -6.58 20.09 10.90
CA THR A 281 -5.23 20.67 10.78
C THR A 281 -4.54 20.88 12.13
N GLY A 282 -5.17 20.45 13.22
CA GLY A 282 -4.65 20.65 14.57
C GLY A 282 -4.44 22.14 14.88
N THR A 283 -3.19 22.54 15.19
CA THR A 283 -2.82 23.92 15.50
C THR A 283 -2.34 24.72 14.28
N PHE A 284 -2.28 24.10 13.08
CA PHE A 284 -1.83 24.78 11.88
C PHE A 284 -2.95 25.64 11.27
N LYS A 285 -2.55 26.72 10.59
CA LYS A 285 -3.47 27.64 9.94
C LYS A 285 -4.41 26.95 8.94
N ASP A 286 -3.88 26.04 8.18
CA ASP A 286 -4.57 25.26 7.16
C ASP A 286 -3.76 23.98 6.82
N VAL A 287 -4.33 23.11 6.01
CA VAL A 287 -3.69 21.83 5.65
C VAL A 287 -2.41 22.01 4.82
N THR A 288 -2.31 23.08 4.03
CA THR A 288 -1.09 23.40 3.27
C THR A 288 0.05 23.76 4.21
N ALA A 289 -0.21 24.59 5.22
CA ALA A 289 0.79 24.94 6.23
C ALA A 289 1.20 23.73 7.08
N GLU A 290 0.26 22.84 7.40
CA GLU A 290 0.56 21.58 8.09
C GLU A 290 1.47 20.69 7.22
N MET A 291 1.11 20.43 5.98
CA MET A 291 1.91 19.63 5.05
C MET A 291 3.30 20.24 4.81
N ASP A 292 3.39 21.55 4.65
CA ASP A 292 4.66 22.27 4.48
C ASP A 292 5.61 22.04 5.66
N HIS A 293 5.10 22.12 6.89
CA HIS A 293 5.87 21.88 8.10
C HIS A 293 6.42 20.44 8.13
N TYR A 294 5.59 19.43 7.83
CA TYR A 294 6.04 18.05 7.83
C TYR A 294 7.10 17.77 6.74
N LEU A 295 6.87 18.27 5.53
CA LEU A 295 7.78 18.03 4.40
C LEU A 295 9.11 18.76 4.55
N TYR A 296 9.10 20.02 4.95
CA TYR A 296 10.28 20.89 4.85
C TYR A 296 10.92 21.25 6.19
N THR A 297 10.21 21.10 7.33
CA THR A 297 10.78 21.27 8.66
C THR A 297 11.10 19.93 9.32
N LEU A 298 10.15 18.98 9.32
CA LEU A 298 10.35 17.66 9.91
C LEU A 298 11.07 16.69 8.96
N GLY A 299 11.09 17.00 7.67
CA GLY A 299 11.90 16.31 6.68
C GLY A 299 11.29 15.03 6.11
N VAL A 300 9.98 14.73 6.33
CA VAL A 300 9.34 13.54 5.78
C VAL A 300 9.40 13.51 4.25
N ASP A 301 9.38 12.33 3.65
CA ASP A 301 9.62 12.13 2.22
C ASP A 301 8.35 12.32 1.37
N ALA A 302 7.24 11.88 1.90
CA ALA A 302 5.92 11.95 1.29
C ALA A 302 4.85 12.11 2.36
N LEU A 303 3.61 12.31 1.97
CA LEU A 303 2.47 12.30 2.91
C LEU A 303 1.17 11.93 2.22
N PHE A 304 0.23 11.36 3.00
CA PHE A 304 -1.12 11.05 2.55
C PHE A 304 -2.06 12.21 2.83
N THR A 305 -2.77 12.69 1.82
CA THR A 305 -3.75 13.76 1.98
C THR A 305 -5.07 13.47 1.28
N ASP A 306 -6.18 13.89 1.91
CA ASP A 306 -7.51 13.91 1.30
C ASP A 306 -7.66 15.08 0.30
N ASN A 307 -6.74 16.06 0.36
CA ASN A 307 -6.78 17.30 -0.40
C ASN A 307 -5.56 17.43 -1.34
N PRO A 308 -5.46 16.66 -2.44
CA PRO A 308 -4.28 16.68 -3.31
C PRO A 308 -3.93 18.05 -3.88
N ASP A 309 -4.94 18.89 -4.19
CA ASP A 309 -4.80 20.26 -4.69
C ASP A 309 -4.13 21.24 -3.72
N LYS A 310 -4.07 20.88 -2.43
CA LYS A 310 -3.44 21.69 -1.37
C LYS A 310 -1.98 21.33 -1.09
N PHE A 311 -1.43 20.34 -1.78
CA PHE A 311 -0.05 19.90 -1.55
C PHE A 311 0.96 21.01 -1.90
N PRO A 312 1.86 21.39 -0.95
CA PRO A 312 2.84 22.46 -1.18
C PRO A 312 3.97 21.97 -2.10
N ARG A 313 3.95 22.37 -3.36
CA ARG A 313 5.04 22.11 -4.31
C ARG A 313 6.03 23.29 -4.29
N LYS A 314 7.31 22.97 -4.05
CA LYS A 314 8.44 23.92 -4.07
C LYS A 314 9.47 23.49 -5.10
#